data_f4d43910cd41b79e75cfb63d8f045912
#
_entry.id   f4d43910cd41b79e75cfb63d8f045912
#
_cell.length_a   1.000
_cell.length_b   1.000
_cell.length_c   1.000
_cell.angle_alpha   90.00
_cell.angle_beta   90.00
_cell.angle_gamma   90.00
#
_symmetry.space_group_name_H-M   'P 1'
#
loop_
_entity.id
_entity.type
_entity.pdbx_description
1 polymer ?
#
loop_
_entity_poly.entity_id
_entity_poly.type
_entity_poly.pdbx_seq_one_letter_code
_entity_poly.pdbx_strand_id
1 'polypeptide(L)'
;LQQVLGQGASGIIYRAHRRSEQGNHPVAVKLFKGALTSDGLPRSEKAACIAAGEHPHLIPIHGKISAHPEGELGLVMSLIASEFVTLANPPSLQTCTRDVYAPSTRFSLAVALRIAQGIAQAAQHLHTRGVLHGDLYAHNILWNVTGECLLGDFGAASFLPPDDVVTVMRLQKIEVRAFGCLLEELLQCCDAKDALLQALQQRCLHVNPEVRPSWGEIQACLAEYSAAGCSCETDSP
;
A
#
# COMPACT_ATOMS: atom_id res chain seq x y z
N LEU A 1 23.21 10.32 8.23
CA LEU A 1 21.83 10.72 7.91
C LEU A 1 21.85 12.17 7.44
N GLN A 2 21.38 12.46 6.23
CA GLN A 2 21.64 13.76 5.59
C GLN A 2 20.40 14.67 5.56
N GLN A 3 19.22 14.12 5.40
CA GLN A 3 17.99 14.88 5.22
C GLN A 3 16.81 14.06 5.74
N VAL A 4 15.89 14.69 6.47
CA VAL A 4 14.61 14.08 6.82
C VAL A 4 13.72 14.08 5.58
N LEU A 5 13.25 12.89 5.19
CA LEU A 5 12.31 12.68 4.09
C LEU A 5 10.86 12.63 4.57
N GLY A 6 10.66 12.15 5.80
CA GLY A 6 9.35 12.06 6.40
C GLY A 6 9.44 11.71 7.89
N GLN A 7 8.37 12.03 8.62
CA GLN A 7 8.25 11.71 10.04
C GLN A 7 6.80 11.29 10.31
N GLY A 8 6.64 10.10 10.86
CA GLY A 8 5.35 9.54 11.27
C GLY A 8 5.34 9.13 12.74
N ALA A 9 4.27 8.47 13.14
CA ALA A 9 4.10 7.96 14.50
C ALA A 9 5.16 6.89 14.83
N SER A 10 5.46 5.99 13.91
CA SER A 10 6.36 4.86 14.12
C SER A 10 7.86 5.21 13.98
N GLY A 11 8.22 6.34 13.33
CA GLY A 11 9.64 6.66 13.12
C GLY A 11 9.92 7.89 12.30
N ILE A 12 11.19 8.08 11.98
CA ILE A 12 11.69 9.13 11.10
C ILE A 12 12.41 8.48 9.92
N ILE A 13 12.12 8.95 8.72
CA ILE A 13 12.75 8.49 7.49
C ILE A 13 13.80 9.53 7.06
N TYR A 14 15.01 9.08 6.86
CA TYR A 14 16.14 9.91 6.45
C TYR A 14 16.64 9.48 5.07
N ARG A 15 17.11 10.45 4.30
CA ARG A 15 17.97 10.18 3.15
C ARG A 15 19.36 9.80 3.65
N ALA A 16 19.94 8.74 3.09
CA ALA A 16 21.25 8.23 3.45
C ALA A 16 21.97 7.66 2.22
N HIS A 17 23.22 7.26 2.40
CA HIS A 17 23.98 6.53 1.39
C HIS A 17 24.43 5.19 1.97
N ARG A 18 24.16 4.12 1.24
CA ARG A 18 24.71 2.79 1.50
C ARG A 18 26.01 2.65 0.74
N ARG A 19 27.09 2.35 1.45
CA ARG A 19 28.39 2.01 0.85
C ARG A 19 28.39 0.55 0.43
N SER A 20 28.81 0.27 -0.80
CA SER A 20 29.07 -1.06 -1.33
C SER A 20 30.38 -1.06 -2.12
N GLU A 21 30.83 -2.22 -2.53
CA GLU A 21 31.99 -2.36 -3.44
C GLU A 21 31.79 -1.65 -4.79
N GLN A 22 30.55 -1.47 -5.20
CA GLN A 22 30.14 -0.79 -6.42
C GLN A 22 29.96 0.72 -6.26
N GLY A 23 30.20 1.27 -5.04
CA GLY A 23 30.10 2.70 -4.75
C GLY A 23 29.05 3.06 -3.70
N ASN A 24 28.71 4.35 -3.66
CA ASN A 24 27.70 4.89 -2.76
C ASN A 24 26.36 4.95 -3.46
N HIS A 25 25.36 4.24 -2.92
CA HIS A 25 24.00 4.23 -3.45
C HIS A 25 23.06 5.01 -2.51
N PRO A 26 22.23 5.92 -3.05
CA PRO A 26 21.23 6.62 -2.25
C PRO A 26 20.17 5.64 -1.75
N VAL A 27 19.80 5.74 -0.48
CA VAL A 27 18.80 4.91 0.18
C VAL A 27 17.96 5.76 1.12
N ALA A 28 16.79 5.26 1.51
CA ALA A 28 16.03 5.76 2.64
C ALA A 28 16.31 4.88 3.87
N VAL A 29 16.38 5.50 5.04
CA VAL A 29 16.57 4.82 6.32
C VAL A 29 15.45 5.23 7.25
N LYS A 30 14.60 4.30 7.64
CA LYS A 30 13.59 4.49 8.69
C LYS A 30 14.22 4.12 10.03
N LEU A 31 14.33 5.07 10.96
CA LEU A 31 14.66 4.83 12.36
C LEU A 31 13.38 4.84 13.17
N PHE A 32 13.15 3.78 13.93
CA PHE A 32 11.95 3.63 14.74
C PHE A 32 12.06 4.44 16.04
N LYS A 33 10.94 5.06 16.43
CA LYS A 33 10.83 5.80 17.69
C LYS A 33 10.38 4.87 18.81
N GLY A 34 11.17 4.83 19.89
CA GLY A 34 10.77 4.17 21.13
C GLY A 34 10.53 2.66 21.03
N ALA A 35 9.96 2.10 22.09
CA ALA A 35 9.66 0.67 22.20
C ALA A 35 8.22 0.33 21.79
N LEU A 36 7.30 1.31 21.82
CA LEU A 36 5.89 1.20 21.47
C LEU A 36 5.47 2.49 20.75
N THR A 37 4.72 2.37 19.67
CA THR A 37 4.14 3.49 18.93
C THR A 37 2.62 3.37 18.90
N SER A 38 1.90 4.40 18.40
CA SER A 38 0.45 4.35 18.21
C SER A 38 0.03 3.22 17.27
N ASP A 39 0.89 2.86 16.33
CA ASP A 39 0.60 1.89 15.26
C ASP A 39 1.04 0.47 15.64
N GLY A 40 1.77 0.30 16.75
CA GLY A 40 2.20 -1.01 17.24
C GLY A 40 3.66 -1.07 17.71
N LEU A 41 4.21 -2.28 17.70
CA LEU A 41 5.59 -2.53 18.10
C LEU A 41 6.55 -2.39 16.90
N PRO A 42 7.60 -1.56 16.97
CA PRO A 42 8.62 -1.44 15.91
C PRO A 42 9.27 -2.77 15.50
N ARG A 43 9.36 -3.71 16.44
CA ARG A 43 9.86 -5.07 16.15
C ARG A 43 8.89 -5.86 15.24
N SER A 44 7.59 -5.69 15.44
CA SER A 44 6.56 -6.34 14.62
C SER A 44 6.53 -5.75 13.21
N GLU A 45 6.55 -4.41 13.09
CA GLU A 45 6.66 -3.73 11.81
C GLU A 45 7.89 -4.20 11.03
N LYS A 46 9.07 -4.20 11.68
CA LYS A 46 10.30 -4.68 11.05
C LYS A 46 10.20 -6.14 10.60
N ALA A 47 9.59 -7.01 11.41
CA ALA A 47 9.42 -8.42 11.06
C ALA A 47 8.47 -8.59 9.87
N ALA A 48 7.36 -7.85 9.85
CA ALA A 48 6.40 -7.86 8.74
C ALA A 48 7.03 -7.35 7.43
N CYS A 49 7.78 -6.24 7.47
CA CYS A 49 8.52 -5.74 6.31
C CYS A 49 9.48 -6.79 5.71
N ILE A 50 10.21 -7.51 6.57
CA ILE A 50 11.13 -8.57 6.12
C ILE A 50 10.35 -9.76 5.55
N ALA A 51 9.27 -10.17 6.21
CA ALA A 51 8.43 -11.27 5.76
C ALA A 51 7.69 -10.96 4.46
N ALA A 52 7.30 -9.71 4.24
CA ALA A 52 6.67 -9.23 3.00
C ALA A 52 7.55 -9.54 1.77
N GLY A 53 8.88 -9.43 1.90
CA GLY A 53 9.80 -9.67 0.79
C GLY A 53 9.65 -8.63 -0.33
N GLU A 54 10.11 -9.00 -1.54
CA GLU A 54 10.10 -8.10 -2.69
C GLU A 54 8.82 -8.26 -3.51
N HIS A 55 8.24 -7.14 -3.94
CA HIS A 55 7.12 -7.08 -4.86
C HIS A 55 7.12 -5.74 -5.60
N PRO A 56 6.73 -5.67 -6.90
CA PRO A 56 6.75 -4.42 -7.68
C PRO A 56 5.94 -3.27 -7.07
N HIS A 57 4.91 -3.57 -6.29
CA HIS A 57 4.02 -2.60 -5.65
C HIS A 57 4.21 -2.50 -4.14
N LEU A 58 5.37 -2.91 -3.62
CA LEU A 58 5.80 -2.65 -2.24
C LEU A 58 7.05 -1.80 -2.23
N ILE A 59 7.21 -0.93 -1.23
CA ILE A 59 8.47 -0.20 -1.04
C ILE A 59 9.57 -1.23 -0.74
N PRO A 60 10.63 -1.33 -1.59
CA PRO A 60 11.65 -2.36 -1.43
C PRO A 60 12.47 -2.15 -0.15
N ILE A 61 12.66 -3.23 0.61
CA ILE A 61 13.48 -3.27 1.82
C ILE A 61 14.82 -3.95 1.51
N HIS A 62 15.92 -3.23 1.72
CA HIS A 62 17.28 -3.72 1.47
C HIS A 62 17.95 -4.35 2.67
N GLY A 63 17.39 -4.17 3.86
CA GLY A 63 17.91 -4.75 5.08
C GLY A 63 17.54 -4.01 6.35
N LYS A 64 18.13 -4.47 7.44
CA LYS A 64 17.96 -3.88 8.78
C LYS A 64 19.25 -3.22 9.25
N ILE A 65 19.13 -2.21 10.09
CA ILE A 65 20.27 -1.67 10.83
C ILE A 65 20.58 -2.65 11.96
N SER A 66 21.81 -3.17 11.97
CA SER A 66 22.26 -4.17 12.97
C SER A 66 22.92 -3.53 14.20
N ALA A 67 23.50 -2.34 14.03
CA ALA A 67 24.18 -1.62 15.12
C ALA A 67 23.99 -0.11 14.90
N HIS A 68 23.09 0.49 15.68
CA HIS A 68 22.95 1.92 15.77
C HIS A 68 23.65 2.39 17.05
N PRO A 69 24.39 3.52 17.06
CA PRO A 69 25.12 4.01 18.25
C PRO A 69 24.23 4.17 19.48
N GLU A 70 22.97 4.54 19.29
CA GLU A 70 21.98 4.74 20.34
C GLU A 70 21.04 3.53 20.52
N GLY A 71 21.36 2.39 19.88
CA GLY A 71 20.57 1.16 20.00
C GLY A 71 19.22 1.18 19.28
N GLU A 72 18.96 2.19 18.43
CA GLU A 72 17.70 2.29 17.69
C GLU A 72 17.57 1.17 16.64
N LEU A 73 16.35 0.71 16.47
CA LEU A 73 15.99 -0.20 15.39
C LEU A 73 15.77 0.59 14.10
N GLY A 74 16.14 0.01 12.97
CA GLY A 74 15.91 0.67 11.69
C GLY A 74 15.85 -0.29 10.50
N LEU A 75 15.32 0.23 9.40
CA LEU A 75 15.24 -0.42 8.10
C LEU A 75 15.95 0.44 7.05
N VAL A 76 16.63 -0.24 6.12
CA VAL A 76 17.19 0.37 4.91
C VAL A 76 16.25 0.02 3.76
N MET A 77 15.76 1.04 3.07
CA MET A 77 14.77 0.94 2.01
C MET A 77 15.28 1.62 0.74
N SER A 78 14.65 1.32 -0.39
CA SER A 78 14.86 2.13 -1.60
C SER A 78 14.53 3.59 -1.33
N LEU A 79 15.38 4.48 -1.85
CA LEU A 79 15.01 5.88 -1.98
C LEU A 79 14.04 5.98 -3.16
N ILE A 80 12.80 6.29 -2.87
CA ILE A 80 11.76 6.41 -3.90
C ILE A 80 11.99 7.70 -4.69
N ALA A 81 11.81 7.61 -6.00
CA ALA A 81 12.01 8.71 -6.92
C ALA A 81 11.01 9.86 -6.65
N SER A 82 11.42 11.10 -6.95
CA SER A 82 10.69 12.32 -6.56
C SER A 82 9.36 12.51 -7.27
N GLU A 83 9.11 11.79 -8.37
CA GLU A 83 7.83 11.78 -9.07
C GLU A 83 6.73 11.01 -8.33
N PHE A 84 7.10 10.19 -7.34
CA PHE A 84 6.11 9.54 -6.48
C PHE A 84 5.72 10.45 -5.33
N VAL A 85 4.43 10.64 -5.18
CA VAL A 85 3.82 11.41 -4.09
C VAL A 85 2.82 10.57 -3.32
N THR A 86 2.49 10.95 -2.11
CA THR A 86 1.44 10.28 -1.33
C THR A 86 0.08 10.45 -2.02
N LEU A 87 -0.69 9.36 -2.13
CA LEU A 87 -1.97 9.34 -2.85
C LEU A 87 -3.02 10.22 -2.17
N ALA A 88 -3.04 10.27 -0.84
CA ALA A 88 -3.90 11.15 -0.05
C ALA A 88 -3.23 11.53 1.27
N ASN A 89 -3.77 12.51 1.98
CA ASN A 89 -3.39 12.80 3.36
C ASN A 89 -4.15 11.87 4.33
N PRO A 90 -3.58 11.58 5.50
CA PRO A 90 -4.24 10.74 6.50
C PRO A 90 -5.54 11.39 7.02
N PRO A 91 -6.44 10.59 7.62
CA PRO A 91 -7.64 11.09 8.28
C PRO A 91 -7.32 12.13 9.36
N SER A 92 -8.24 13.05 9.58
CA SER A 92 -8.18 14.06 10.64
C SER A 92 -9.36 13.87 11.61
N LEU A 93 -9.36 14.61 12.70
CA LEU A 93 -10.50 14.63 13.62
C LEU A 93 -11.81 15.10 12.94
N GLN A 94 -11.69 15.91 11.86
CA GLN A 94 -12.83 16.40 11.09
C GLN A 94 -13.35 15.35 10.10
N THR A 95 -12.45 14.56 9.50
CA THR A 95 -12.81 13.54 8.50
C THR A 95 -13.05 12.16 9.10
N CYS A 96 -12.64 11.95 10.33
CA CYS A 96 -12.80 10.76 11.18
C CYS A 96 -12.18 9.47 10.64
N THR A 97 -12.63 8.97 9.49
CA THR A 97 -12.28 7.61 9.04
C THR A 97 -11.87 7.52 7.58
N ARG A 98 -11.81 8.64 6.87
CA ARG A 98 -11.50 8.67 5.43
C ARG A 98 -10.30 9.53 5.17
N ASP A 99 -9.47 9.07 4.26
CA ASP A 99 -8.34 9.81 3.74
C ASP A 99 -8.76 11.10 3.03
N VAL A 100 -7.89 12.08 3.06
CA VAL A 100 -8.18 13.43 2.53
C VAL A 100 -7.42 13.62 1.23
N TYR A 101 -8.13 13.51 0.12
CA TYR A 101 -7.59 13.85 -1.20
C TYR A 101 -7.58 15.37 -1.38
N ALA A 102 -6.58 15.88 -2.10
CA ALA A 102 -6.57 17.30 -2.47
C ALA A 102 -7.81 17.62 -3.35
N PRO A 103 -8.44 18.79 -3.19
CA PRO A 103 -9.66 19.13 -3.95
C PRO A 103 -9.48 19.10 -5.47
N SER A 104 -8.23 19.27 -5.95
CA SER A 104 -7.85 19.22 -7.36
C SER A 104 -7.48 17.81 -7.85
N THR A 105 -7.47 16.80 -6.98
CA THR A 105 -7.10 15.43 -7.37
C THR A 105 -8.11 14.89 -8.37
N ARG A 106 -7.62 14.53 -9.55
CA ARG A 106 -8.40 13.87 -10.61
C ARG A 106 -7.58 12.78 -11.23
N PHE A 107 -8.21 11.65 -11.46
CA PHE A 107 -7.61 10.49 -12.14
C PHE A 107 -8.35 10.24 -13.44
N SER A 108 -7.60 9.86 -14.48
CA SER A 108 -8.22 9.09 -15.55
C SER A 108 -8.59 7.70 -15.03
N LEU A 109 -9.61 7.09 -15.60
CA LEU A 109 -10.03 5.75 -15.20
C LEU A 109 -8.89 4.73 -15.34
N ALA A 110 -8.03 4.88 -16.36
CA ALA A 110 -6.85 4.04 -16.57
C ALA A 110 -5.82 4.17 -15.44
N VAL A 111 -5.59 5.37 -14.91
CA VAL A 111 -4.70 5.60 -13.77
C VAL A 111 -5.29 4.99 -12.50
N ALA A 112 -6.57 5.23 -12.21
CA ALA A 112 -7.25 4.65 -11.06
C ALA A 112 -7.22 3.11 -11.08
N LEU A 113 -7.44 2.52 -12.27
CA LEU A 113 -7.37 1.08 -12.49
C LEU A 113 -5.96 0.52 -12.22
N ARG A 114 -4.90 1.18 -12.71
CA ARG A 114 -3.51 0.75 -12.47
C ARG A 114 -3.17 0.78 -10.98
N ILE A 115 -3.56 1.82 -10.28
CA ILE A 115 -3.38 1.91 -8.82
C ILE A 115 -4.13 0.76 -8.13
N ALA A 116 -5.42 0.55 -8.46
CA ALA A 116 -6.23 -0.51 -7.88
C ALA A 116 -5.62 -1.90 -8.14
N GLN A 117 -5.14 -2.17 -9.36
CA GLN A 117 -4.45 -3.42 -9.72
C GLN A 117 -3.17 -3.64 -8.91
N GLY A 118 -2.31 -2.61 -8.85
CA GLY A 118 -1.06 -2.70 -8.11
C GLY A 118 -1.28 -2.99 -6.62
N ILE A 119 -2.24 -2.32 -5.99
CA ILE A 119 -2.56 -2.53 -4.58
C ILE A 119 -3.22 -3.90 -4.34
N ALA A 120 -4.11 -4.35 -5.23
CA ALA A 120 -4.69 -5.70 -5.13
C ALA A 120 -3.61 -6.79 -5.25
N GLN A 121 -2.62 -6.61 -6.13
CA GLN A 121 -1.48 -7.53 -6.28
C GLN A 121 -0.59 -7.52 -5.02
N ALA A 122 -0.28 -6.35 -4.48
CA ALA A 122 0.50 -6.22 -3.25
C ALA A 122 -0.20 -6.90 -2.07
N ALA A 123 -1.50 -6.66 -1.87
CA ALA A 123 -2.27 -7.26 -0.79
C ALA A 123 -2.36 -8.79 -0.92
N GLN A 124 -2.60 -9.31 -2.12
CA GLN A 124 -2.57 -10.76 -2.34
C GLN A 124 -1.19 -11.35 -2.06
N HIS A 125 -0.11 -10.70 -2.51
CA HIS A 125 1.26 -11.12 -2.24
C HIS A 125 1.52 -11.21 -0.74
N LEU A 126 1.15 -10.18 0.04
CA LEU A 126 1.28 -10.18 1.49
C LEU A 126 0.55 -11.34 2.14
N HIS A 127 -0.72 -11.58 1.75
CA HIS A 127 -1.51 -12.68 2.29
C HIS A 127 -0.91 -14.05 1.98
N THR A 128 -0.33 -14.26 0.79
CA THR A 128 0.35 -15.52 0.47
C THR A 128 1.61 -15.74 1.30
N ARG A 129 2.19 -14.67 1.84
CA ARG A 129 3.34 -14.71 2.77
C ARG A 129 2.92 -14.70 4.25
N GLY A 130 1.62 -14.85 4.52
CA GLY A 130 1.10 -14.88 5.88
C GLY A 130 1.13 -13.52 6.58
N VAL A 131 1.16 -12.41 5.84
CA VAL A 131 1.17 -11.05 6.37
C VAL A 131 -0.14 -10.37 6.01
N LEU A 132 -0.78 -9.74 7.00
CA LEU A 132 -1.87 -8.78 6.84
C LEU A 132 -1.27 -7.38 6.96
N HIS A 133 -1.57 -6.47 6.04
CA HIS A 133 -1.08 -5.10 6.11
C HIS A 133 -1.70 -4.33 7.28
N GLY A 134 -3.00 -4.48 7.47
CA GLY A 134 -3.76 -3.94 8.61
C GLY A 134 -4.11 -2.45 8.50
N ASP A 135 -3.48 -1.72 7.57
CA ASP A 135 -3.68 -0.28 7.37
C ASP A 135 -3.64 0.10 5.89
N LEU A 136 -4.47 -0.58 5.07
CA LEU A 136 -4.54 -0.40 3.62
C LEU A 136 -5.36 0.86 3.30
N TYR A 137 -4.71 2.03 3.43
CA TYR A 137 -5.24 3.37 3.20
C TYR A 137 -4.44 4.10 2.13
N ALA A 138 -5.05 5.10 1.50
CA ALA A 138 -4.42 5.89 0.45
C ALA A 138 -3.20 6.69 0.96
N HIS A 139 -3.19 7.13 2.22
CA HIS A 139 -2.05 7.83 2.79
C HIS A 139 -0.80 6.96 2.97
N ASN A 140 -0.94 5.64 2.91
CA ASN A 140 0.16 4.67 2.93
C ASN A 140 0.61 4.24 1.52
N ILE A 141 0.05 4.86 0.48
CA ILE A 141 0.35 4.56 -0.92
C ILE A 141 1.09 5.75 -1.54
N LEU A 142 2.25 5.47 -2.14
CA LEU A 142 2.93 6.39 -3.04
C LEU A 142 2.52 6.07 -4.47
N TRP A 143 2.29 7.09 -5.27
CA TRP A 143 1.91 6.94 -6.68
C TRP A 143 2.54 8.01 -7.55
N ASN A 144 2.62 7.76 -8.85
CA ASN A 144 3.01 8.74 -9.86
C ASN A 144 1.88 8.96 -10.90
N VAL A 145 2.06 9.94 -11.75
CA VAL A 145 1.06 10.34 -12.75
C VAL A 145 0.70 9.26 -13.78
N THR A 146 1.54 8.24 -13.93
CA THR A 146 1.27 7.09 -14.80
C THR A 146 0.41 6.02 -14.13
N GLY A 147 0.17 6.13 -12.82
CA GLY A 147 -0.57 5.15 -12.01
C GLY A 147 0.29 4.03 -11.43
N GLU A 148 1.62 4.12 -11.54
CA GLU A 148 2.49 3.22 -10.78
C GLU A 148 2.35 3.54 -9.30
N CYS A 149 2.29 2.52 -8.45
CA CYS A 149 2.04 2.69 -7.03
C CYS A 149 2.88 1.74 -6.18
N LEU A 150 3.16 2.18 -4.95
CA LEU A 150 3.92 1.45 -3.95
C LEU A 150 3.18 1.55 -2.61
N LEU A 151 2.83 0.40 -2.04
CA LEU A 151 2.29 0.32 -0.69
C LEU A 151 3.44 0.30 0.31
N GLY A 152 3.33 1.13 1.35
CA GLY A 152 4.30 1.24 2.44
C GLY A 152 3.63 1.21 3.80
N ASP A 153 4.35 1.58 4.81
CA ASP A 153 3.98 1.66 6.22
C ASP A 153 3.32 0.39 6.81
N PHE A 154 4.16 -0.49 7.32
CA PHE A 154 3.77 -1.75 7.95
C PHE A 154 3.54 -1.61 9.47
N GLY A 155 3.28 -0.40 9.97
CA GLY A 155 3.10 -0.15 11.41
C GLY A 155 2.00 -0.98 12.04
N ALA A 156 0.87 -1.15 11.36
CA ALA A 156 -0.26 -1.96 11.79
C ALA A 156 -0.23 -3.42 11.29
N ALA A 157 0.85 -3.82 10.59
CA ALA A 157 0.92 -5.15 10.01
C ALA A 157 1.00 -6.26 11.07
N SER A 158 0.35 -7.37 10.77
CA SER A 158 0.31 -8.55 11.64
C SER A 158 0.50 -9.84 10.85
N PHE A 159 0.92 -10.90 11.55
CA PHE A 159 1.02 -12.22 10.94
C PHE A 159 -0.32 -12.94 11.03
N LEU A 160 -0.70 -13.57 9.93
CA LEU A 160 -1.89 -14.43 9.87
C LEU A 160 -1.59 -15.73 10.64
N PRO A 161 -2.50 -16.22 11.50
CA PRO A 161 -2.29 -17.45 12.25
C PRO A 161 -2.32 -18.67 11.30
N PRO A 162 -1.19 -19.39 11.13
CA PRO A 162 -1.10 -20.43 10.09
C PRO A 162 -2.04 -21.62 10.33
N ASP A 163 -2.37 -21.88 11.59
CA ASP A 163 -3.16 -23.05 11.99
C ASP A 163 -4.66 -22.75 12.14
N ASP A 164 -5.09 -21.49 11.92
CA ASP A 164 -6.50 -21.09 12.02
C ASP A 164 -7.02 -20.51 10.70
N VAL A 165 -7.35 -21.41 9.79
CA VAL A 165 -7.85 -21.07 8.46
C VAL A 165 -9.09 -20.15 8.51
N VAL A 166 -9.97 -20.35 9.47
CA VAL A 166 -11.21 -19.56 9.60
C VAL A 166 -10.86 -18.10 9.96
N THR A 167 -10.00 -17.90 10.94
CA THR A 167 -9.53 -16.56 11.31
C THR A 167 -8.76 -15.91 10.17
N VAL A 168 -7.88 -16.65 9.47
CA VAL A 168 -7.17 -16.15 8.28
C VAL A 168 -8.15 -15.62 7.25
N MET A 169 -9.15 -16.41 6.86
CA MET A 169 -10.15 -16.00 5.86
C MET A 169 -10.89 -14.73 6.30
N ARG A 170 -11.30 -14.64 7.57
CA ARG A 170 -12.01 -13.47 8.10
C ARG A 170 -11.15 -12.21 8.11
N LEU A 171 -9.89 -12.31 8.51
CA LEU A 171 -8.94 -11.19 8.49
C LEU A 171 -8.70 -10.71 7.05
N GLN A 172 -8.52 -11.63 6.09
CA GLN A 172 -8.39 -11.28 4.68
C GLN A 172 -9.63 -10.52 4.15
N LYS A 173 -10.85 -10.92 4.57
CA LYS A 173 -12.08 -10.22 4.18
C LYS A 173 -12.21 -8.82 4.81
N ILE A 174 -11.54 -8.55 5.92
CA ILE A 174 -11.45 -7.18 6.47
C ILE A 174 -10.59 -6.31 5.54
N GLU A 175 -9.45 -6.81 5.09
CA GLU A 175 -8.57 -6.07 4.20
C GLU A 175 -9.17 -5.89 2.78
N VAL A 176 -9.94 -6.86 2.29
CA VAL A 176 -10.77 -6.70 1.07
C VAL A 176 -11.76 -5.54 1.23
N ARG A 177 -12.34 -5.35 2.42
CA ARG A 177 -13.21 -4.19 2.67
C ARG A 177 -12.42 -2.88 2.62
N ALA A 178 -11.22 -2.85 3.19
CA ALA A 178 -10.35 -1.68 3.13
C ALA A 178 -10.00 -1.33 1.67
N PHE A 179 -9.67 -2.33 0.86
CA PHE A 179 -9.50 -2.16 -0.60
C PHE A 179 -10.77 -1.61 -1.27
N GLY A 180 -11.95 -2.08 -0.88
CA GLY A 180 -13.23 -1.56 -1.39
C GLY A 180 -13.41 -0.07 -1.08
N CYS A 181 -12.96 0.40 0.10
CA CYS A 181 -12.94 1.82 0.45
C CYS A 181 -11.97 2.61 -0.43
N LEU A 182 -10.75 2.10 -0.64
CA LEU A 182 -9.77 2.71 -1.53
C LEU A 182 -10.31 2.81 -2.96
N LEU A 183 -10.92 1.74 -3.48
CA LEU A 183 -11.51 1.74 -4.83
C LEU A 183 -12.64 2.75 -4.95
N GLU A 184 -13.49 2.90 -3.92
CA GLU A 184 -14.51 3.94 -3.87
C GLU A 184 -13.91 5.35 -3.98
N GLU A 185 -12.86 5.63 -3.21
CA GLU A 185 -12.17 6.92 -3.20
C GLU A 185 -11.52 7.23 -4.56
N LEU A 186 -10.84 6.25 -5.17
CA LEU A 186 -10.27 6.40 -6.50
C LEU A 186 -11.35 6.73 -7.54
N LEU A 187 -12.48 6.01 -7.53
CA LEU A 187 -13.58 6.23 -8.45
C LEU A 187 -14.29 7.57 -8.23
N GLN A 188 -14.34 8.07 -6.99
CA GLN A 188 -14.87 9.41 -6.69
C GLN A 188 -13.98 10.53 -7.26
N CYS A 189 -12.67 10.27 -7.39
CA CYS A 189 -11.73 11.19 -8.02
C CYS A 189 -11.67 11.07 -9.55
N CYS A 190 -12.45 10.17 -10.17
CA CYS A 190 -12.54 10.04 -11.63
C CYS A 190 -13.74 10.81 -12.17
N ASP A 191 -13.57 11.46 -13.32
CA ASP A 191 -14.68 12.13 -14.02
C ASP A 191 -15.59 11.09 -14.72
N ALA A 192 -15.02 10.00 -15.23
CA ALA A 192 -15.76 8.92 -15.84
C ALA A 192 -16.28 7.93 -14.79
N LYS A 193 -17.55 7.50 -14.96
CA LYS A 193 -18.13 6.44 -14.13
C LYS A 193 -18.08 5.11 -14.91
N ASP A 194 -17.75 4.05 -14.19
CA ASP A 194 -17.73 2.70 -14.74
C ASP A 194 -18.53 1.74 -13.88
N ALA A 195 -19.51 1.08 -14.50
CA ALA A 195 -20.46 0.20 -13.82
C ALA A 195 -19.80 -1.09 -13.28
N LEU A 196 -18.80 -1.62 -13.97
CA LEU A 196 -18.12 -2.86 -13.55
C LEU A 196 -17.24 -2.60 -12.33
N LEU A 197 -16.46 -1.51 -12.35
CA LEU A 197 -15.65 -1.13 -11.20
C LEU A 197 -16.49 -0.73 -9.99
N GLN A 198 -17.64 -0.06 -10.21
CA GLN A 198 -18.60 0.22 -9.15
C GLN A 198 -19.20 -1.07 -8.57
N ALA A 199 -19.54 -2.05 -9.41
CA ALA A 199 -20.02 -3.35 -8.95
C ALA A 199 -18.96 -4.11 -8.13
N LEU A 200 -17.69 -4.09 -8.56
CA LEU A 200 -16.57 -4.66 -7.79
C LEU A 200 -16.43 -3.97 -6.45
N GLN A 201 -16.43 -2.63 -6.43
CA GLN A 201 -16.36 -1.83 -5.21
C GLN A 201 -17.49 -2.20 -4.22
N GLN A 202 -18.74 -2.30 -4.69
CA GLN A 202 -19.88 -2.69 -3.85
C GLN A 202 -19.73 -4.12 -3.30
N ARG A 203 -19.22 -5.06 -4.11
CA ARG A 203 -18.92 -6.42 -3.64
C ARG A 203 -17.86 -6.43 -2.53
N CYS A 204 -16.80 -5.63 -2.68
CA CYS A 204 -15.75 -5.52 -1.65
C CYS A 204 -16.29 -4.90 -0.34
N LEU A 205 -17.23 -3.96 -0.42
CA LEU A 205 -17.85 -3.29 0.72
C LEU A 205 -19.04 -4.03 1.32
N HIS A 206 -19.40 -5.21 0.80
CA HIS A 206 -20.59 -5.94 1.27
C HIS A 206 -20.57 -6.12 2.79
N VAL A 207 -21.72 -5.94 3.45
CA VAL A 207 -21.82 -6.00 4.92
C VAL A 207 -21.48 -7.38 5.47
N ASN A 208 -21.93 -8.45 4.77
CA ASN A 208 -21.52 -9.81 5.10
C ASN A 208 -20.12 -10.10 4.54
N PRO A 209 -19.10 -10.35 5.38
CA PRO A 209 -17.75 -10.64 4.92
C PRO A 209 -17.64 -11.86 4.01
N GLU A 210 -18.49 -12.88 4.22
CA GLU A 210 -18.44 -14.13 3.44
C GLU A 210 -18.76 -13.91 1.96
N VAL A 211 -19.52 -12.86 1.65
CA VAL A 211 -19.92 -12.51 0.26
C VAL A 211 -18.86 -11.67 -0.45
N ARG A 212 -17.92 -11.07 0.30
CA ARG A 212 -16.84 -10.28 -0.31
C ARG A 212 -15.97 -11.16 -1.19
N PRO A 213 -15.48 -10.65 -2.33
CA PRO A 213 -14.62 -11.43 -3.23
C PRO A 213 -13.30 -11.82 -2.55
N SER A 214 -12.66 -12.86 -3.07
CA SER A 214 -11.24 -13.15 -2.80
C SER A 214 -10.33 -12.21 -3.60
N TRP A 215 -9.05 -12.13 -3.23
CA TRP A 215 -8.07 -11.35 -4.00
C TRP A 215 -7.92 -11.85 -5.43
N GLY A 216 -8.02 -13.16 -5.66
CA GLY A 216 -7.99 -13.74 -7.01
C GLY A 216 -9.16 -13.28 -7.87
N GLU A 217 -10.39 -13.24 -7.31
CA GLU A 217 -11.56 -12.72 -8.00
C GLU A 217 -11.46 -11.21 -8.28
N ILE A 218 -10.90 -10.44 -7.32
CA ILE A 218 -10.65 -9.00 -7.53
C ILE A 218 -9.70 -8.79 -8.70
N GLN A 219 -8.58 -9.50 -8.72
CA GLN A 219 -7.59 -9.37 -9.79
C GLN A 219 -8.12 -9.82 -11.14
N ALA A 220 -8.87 -10.90 -11.21
CA ALA A 220 -9.52 -11.36 -12.45
C ALA A 220 -10.44 -10.26 -13.00
N CYS A 221 -11.29 -9.69 -12.15
CA CYS A 221 -12.19 -8.60 -12.54
C CYS A 221 -11.45 -7.36 -13.06
N LEU A 222 -10.36 -6.96 -12.38
CA LEU A 222 -9.54 -5.81 -12.80
C LEU A 222 -8.76 -6.08 -14.09
N ALA A 223 -8.34 -7.33 -14.34
CA ALA A 223 -7.63 -7.73 -15.55
C ALA A 223 -8.56 -7.76 -16.77
N GLU A 224 -9.77 -8.30 -16.64
CA GLU A 224 -10.78 -8.30 -17.69
C GLU A 224 -11.10 -6.88 -18.15
N TYR A 225 -11.19 -5.94 -17.22
CA TYR A 225 -11.43 -4.54 -17.54
C TYR A 225 -10.30 -3.95 -18.39
N SER A 226 -9.04 -4.22 -18.05
CA SER A 226 -7.88 -3.75 -18.82
C SER A 226 -7.87 -4.28 -20.25
N ALA A 227 -8.28 -5.53 -20.45
CA ALA A 227 -8.35 -6.15 -21.78
C ALA A 227 -9.48 -5.54 -22.63
N ALA A 228 -10.63 -5.23 -22.04
CA ALA A 228 -11.77 -4.62 -22.72
C ALA A 228 -11.50 -3.16 -23.14
N GLY A 229 -10.75 -2.39 -22.32
CA GLY A 229 -10.38 -1.00 -22.64
C GLY A 229 -9.38 -0.86 -23.78
N CYS A 230 -8.53 -1.86 -23.99
CA CYS A 230 -7.51 -1.86 -25.07
C CYS A 230 -8.15 -2.09 -26.47
N SER A 231 -9.35 -2.64 -26.55
CA SER A 231 -10.03 -2.90 -27.82
C SER A 231 -10.78 -1.70 -28.41
N CYS A 232 -10.95 -0.61 -27.65
CA CYS A 232 -11.68 0.58 -28.11
C CYS A 232 -10.80 1.67 -28.73
N GLU A 233 -9.45 1.57 -28.67
CA GLU A 233 -8.55 2.59 -29.22
C GLU A 233 -8.06 2.32 -30.65
N THR A 234 -8.48 1.20 -31.28
CA THR A 234 -8.02 0.82 -32.64
C THR A 234 -8.99 1.15 -33.77
N ASP A 235 -10.17 1.72 -33.48
CA ASP A 235 -11.13 2.12 -34.50
C ASP A 235 -11.35 3.65 -34.48
N SER A 236 -10.40 4.38 -35.07
CA SER A 236 -10.66 5.72 -35.63
C SER A 236 -9.99 5.79 -36.99
N PRO A 237 -10.76 6.09 -38.04
CA PRO A 237 -10.30 6.14 -39.41
C PRO A 237 -9.39 7.34 -39.71
#